data_7bb9231438248e2884d56847f2cca335
#
_entry.id   7bb9231438248e2884d56847f2cca335
#
_cell.length_a   1.000
_cell.length_b   1.000
_cell.length_c   1.000
_cell.angle_alpha   90.00
_cell.angle_beta   90.00
_cell.angle_gamma   90.00
#
_symmetry.space_group_name_H-M   'P 1'
#
loop_
_entity.id
_entity.type
_entity.pdbx_description
1 polymer ?
#
loop_
_entity_poly.entity_id
_entity_poly.type
_entity_poly.pdbx_seq_one_letter_code
_entity_poly.pdbx_strand_id
1 'polypeptide(L)'
;MVNFKEDERLSTLNHSCAHVMAQAVKHLYPHAKFWVGPVVKEGFYYDIDLGNDVVNDEVIAAIEKEMKKICKEGKKIYRREVSKAEAMEMFKDDMYKLDLISNLEDGNITVYDQGDFTDLCRGPHVDNTKLCKNFKLVKHSGVYWKGDASNHVMQRIYGVCFPTAEELEAHLKELEEAKERDHRKIGKEMELLMSDDLVGRGLPMFLPKGYTVWQELENYIKDKERRLGYLHVMTPCVGTVNLYKTSGHWDHYKENMFPPMEVEGESFVLRPMNCPHHMMIYANTQHSYKDLPIRIGEIAHDFRFEASGTLKGIERGRHFCQNDAHLFVTPEQIESEFSKVVDLIFNTYKDFGITDYRCVLSLRDPEDKVKYHDDDEMWNNAEDALRKVLNDLGIEYTEEIGEAAFYGPKLDVNVKPAVGNEYTLSTCQLDFCLPAKFNLTYVDKDGQKKTPVVLHRAILGSLDRFMAYILEETKGNLPLWLAPVQAMILPVKNDDEELNAYAHDLFGYLLDNNIRADIDERAEKLGYRVREAQVKKIPYLIILGKQEAQDGTVSYRLHGQQNTTTVSKDEFLAMLKDEIATKKLSK
;
A
#
# COMPACT_ATOMS: atom_id res chain seq x y z
N MET A 1 -4.22 -0.33 -14.63
CA MET A 1 -5.22 -1.44 -14.76
C MET A 1 -6.58 -0.89 -15.17
N VAL A 2 -7.31 -1.58 -16.02
CA VAL A 2 -8.66 -1.20 -16.49
C VAL A 2 -9.68 -1.27 -15.35
N ASN A 3 -10.58 -0.28 -15.24
CA ASN A 3 -11.72 -0.33 -14.33
C ASN A 3 -12.95 -0.87 -15.08
N PHE A 4 -13.24 -2.15 -14.88
CA PHE A 4 -14.34 -2.84 -15.59
C PHE A 4 -15.73 -2.30 -15.24
N LYS A 5 -15.90 -1.65 -14.10
CA LYS A 5 -17.20 -1.10 -13.69
C LYS A 5 -17.50 0.25 -14.36
N GLU A 6 -16.50 1.04 -14.70
CA GLU A 6 -16.64 2.36 -15.31
C GLU A 6 -16.68 2.30 -16.84
N ASP A 7 -16.11 1.28 -17.46
CA ASP A 7 -16.22 1.04 -18.91
C ASP A 7 -17.52 0.27 -19.19
N GLU A 8 -18.52 0.95 -19.75
CA GLU A 8 -19.85 0.39 -20.00
C GLU A 8 -19.81 -0.86 -20.91
N ARG A 9 -18.92 -0.87 -21.91
CA ARG A 9 -18.74 -2.01 -22.83
C ARG A 9 -18.15 -3.21 -22.10
N LEU A 10 -17.10 -3.00 -21.33
CA LEU A 10 -16.47 -4.07 -20.55
C LEU A 10 -17.37 -4.54 -19.40
N SER A 11 -18.11 -3.62 -18.79
CA SER A 11 -19.09 -3.94 -17.75
C SER A 11 -20.16 -4.88 -18.27
N THR A 12 -20.79 -4.57 -19.40
CA THR A 12 -21.81 -5.42 -20.03
C THR A 12 -21.26 -6.78 -20.44
N LEU A 13 -20.05 -6.83 -21.00
CA LEU A 13 -19.38 -8.07 -21.40
C LEU A 13 -19.07 -8.97 -20.21
N ASN A 14 -18.50 -8.40 -19.14
CA ASN A 14 -18.14 -9.12 -17.93
C ASN A 14 -19.36 -9.60 -17.15
N HIS A 15 -20.43 -8.82 -17.11
CA HIS A 15 -21.72 -9.22 -16.56
C HIS A 15 -22.29 -10.45 -17.29
N SER A 16 -22.22 -10.45 -18.61
CA SER A 16 -22.66 -11.60 -19.43
C SER A 16 -21.76 -12.81 -19.24
N CYS A 17 -20.45 -12.60 -19.09
CA CYS A 17 -19.51 -13.68 -18.82
C CYS A 17 -19.75 -14.32 -17.44
N ALA A 18 -20.20 -13.55 -16.44
CA ALA A 18 -20.63 -14.08 -15.14
C ALA A 18 -21.80 -15.07 -15.30
N HIS A 19 -22.78 -14.77 -16.17
CA HIS A 19 -23.87 -15.70 -16.49
C HIS A 19 -23.39 -16.94 -17.25
N VAL A 20 -22.44 -16.81 -18.18
CA VAL A 20 -21.80 -17.97 -18.84
C VAL A 20 -21.10 -18.87 -17.82
N MET A 21 -20.43 -18.29 -16.83
CA MET A 21 -19.83 -19.05 -15.74
C MET A 21 -20.89 -19.74 -14.87
N ALA A 22 -21.95 -19.04 -14.50
CA ALA A 22 -23.06 -19.63 -13.72
C ALA A 22 -23.71 -20.81 -14.46
N GLN A 23 -23.97 -20.69 -15.77
CA GLN A 23 -24.45 -21.79 -16.61
C GLN A 23 -23.48 -22.97 -16.62
N ALA A 24 -22.17 -22.70 -16.79
CA ALA A 24 -21.14 -23.75 -16.76
C ALA A 24 -21.11 -24.50 -15.42
N VAL A 25 -21.22 -23.76 -14.31
CA VAL A 25 -21.30 -24.35 -12.98
C VAL A 25 -22.58 -25.19 -12.84
N LYS A 26 -23.72 -24.70 -13.33
CA LYS A 26 -25.01 -25.46 -13.27
C LYS A 26 -24.97 -26.76 -14.06
N HIS A 27 -24.25 -26.78 -15.21
CA HIS A 27 -24.03 -27.99 -15.99
C HIS A 27 -23.21 -29.05 -15.24
N LEU A 28 -22.14 -28.60 -14.56
CA LEU A 28 -21.24 -29.49 -13.83
C LEU A 28 -21.78 -29.88 -12.45
N TYR A 29 -22.53 -28.98 -11.81
CA TYR A 29 -23.11 -29.14 -10.47
C TYR A 29 -24.61 -28.79 -10.51
N PRO A 30 -25.48 -29.71 -10.91
CA PRO A 30 -26.93 -29.43 -11.03
C PRO A 30 -27.60 -28.96 -9.74
N HIS A 31 -27.03 -29.30 -8.58
CA HIS A 31 -27.52 -28.89 -7.25
C HIS A 31 -27.04 -27.48 -6.84
N ALA A 32 -26.11 -26.86 -7.60
CA ALA A 32 -25.59 -25.53 -7.30
C ALA A 32 -26.69 -24.46 -7.20
N LYS A 33 -26.57 -23.57 -6.22
CA LYS A 33 -27.44 -22.42 -6.00
C LYS A 33 -26.64 -21.14 -6.15
N PHE A 34 -27.30 -20.08 -6.57
CA PHE A 34 -26.64 -18.86 -7.02
C PHE A 34 -27.18 -17.64 -6.28
N TRP A 35 -26.28 -16.80 -5.78
CA TRP A 35 -26.70 -15.55 -5.17
C TRP A 35 -26.61 -14.40 -6.16
N VAL A 36 -25.46 -13.73 -6.27
CA VAL A 36 -25.26 -12.55 -7.14
C VAL A 36 -23.96 -12.65 -7.93
N GLY A 37 -23.98 -12.06 -9.15
CA GLY A 37 -22.83 -12.03 -10.06
C GLY A 37 -22.52 -10.64 -10.60
N PRO A 38 -22.14 -9.65 -9.75
CA PRO A 38 -21.90 -8.30 -10.20
C PRO A 38 -20.54 -8.12 -10.90
N VAL A 39 -20.45 -7.07 -11.71
CA VAL A 39 -19.18 -6.54 -12.17
C VAL A 39 -18.58 -5.64 -11.10
N VAL A 40 -17.31 -5.81 -10.87
CA VAL A 40 -16.49 -5.02 -9.94
C VAL A 40 -15.36 -4.35 -10.69
N LYS A 41 -14.58 -3.52 -10.00
CA LYS A 41 -13.46 -2.80 -10.60
C LYS A 41 -12.46 -3.72 -11.32
N GLU A 42 -12.21 -4.91 -10.75
CA GLU A 42 -11.20 -5.86 -11.21
C GLU A 42 -11.75 -6.95 -12.16
N GLY A 43 -13.01 -6.88 -12.60
CA GLY A 43 -13.67 -7.87 -13.44
C GLY A 43 -15.07 -8.21 -12.97
N PHE A 44 -15.42 -9.49 -12.90
CA PHE A 44 -16.68 -9.96 -12.34
C PHE A 44 -16.43 -11.05 -11.28
N TYR A 45 -17.44 -11.31 -10.45
CA TYR A 45 -17.49 -12.53 -9.65
C TYR A 45 -18.90 -13.12 -9.65
N TYR A 46 -19.01 -14.32 -9.15
CA TYR A 46 -20.30 -14.92 -8.79
C TYR A 46 -20.18 -15.66 -7.46
N ASP A 47 -21.16 -15.48 -6.58
CA ASP A 47 -21.30 -16.18 -5.31
C ASP A 47 -22.18 -17.41 -5.50
N ILE A 48 -21.64 -18.59 -5.23
CA ILE A 48 -22.22 -19.88 -5.58
C ILE A 48 -22.17 -20.77 -4.36
N ASP A 49 -23.27 -21.40 -4.04
CA ASP A 49 -23.33 -22.48 -3.05
C ASP A 49 -23.27 -23.84 -3.79
N LEU A 50 -22.19 -24.58 -3.57
CA LEU A 50 -21.95 -25.91 -4.12
C LEU A 50 -22.24 -27.04 -3.12
N GLY A 51 -22.92 -26.74 -1.99
CA GLY A 51 -23.15 -27.70 -0.92
C GLY A 51 -21.84 -28.15 -0.28
N ASN A 52 -21.50 -29.43 -0.42
CA ASN A 52 -20.27 -29.99 0.14
C ASN A 52 -19.06 -29.92 -0.80
N ASP A 53 -19.25 -29.50 -2.05
CA ASP A 53 -18.17 -29.40 -3.02
C ASP A 53 -17.36 -28.10 -2.79
N VAL A 54 -16.04 -28.20 -2.93
CA VAL A 54 -15.11 -27.08 -2.72
C VAL A 54 -14.41 -26.73 -4.03
N VAL A 55 -14.35 -25.44 -4.33
CA VAL A 55 -13.63 -24.95 -5.51
C VAL A 55 -12.11 -25.07 -5.28
N ASN A 56 -11.44 -25.71 -6.23
CA ASN A 56 -10.00 -25.81 -6.35
C ASN A 56 -9.58 -25.58 -7.81
N ASP A 57 -8.29 -25.64 -8.12
CA ASP A 57 -7.78 -25.39 -9.47
C ASP A 57 -8.32 -26.37 -10.53
N GLU A 58 -8.59 -27.63 -10.15
CA GLU A 58 -9.18 -28.63 -11.05
C GLU A 58 -10.63 -28.27 -11.39
N VAL A 59 -11.40 -27.84 -10.40
CA VAL A 59 -12.79 -27.37 -10.56
C VAL A 59 -12.81 -26.11 -11.45
N ILE A 60 -11.93 -25.15 -11.21
CA ILE A 60 -11.78 -23.95 -12.05
C ILE A 60 -11.50 -24.34 -13.51
N ALA A 61 -10.56 -25.24 -13.74
CA ALA A 61 -10.23 -25.72 -15.10
C ALA A 61 -11.41 -26.41 -15.77
N ALA A 62 -12.22 -27.19 -15.03
CA ALA A 62 -13.43 -27.84 -15.53
C ALA A 62 -14.51 -26.80 -15.91
N ILE A 63 -14.72 -25.79 -15.06
CA ILE A 63 -15.66 -24.68 -15.34
C ILE A 63 -15.21 -23.91 -16.60
N GLU A 64 -13.95 -23.54 -16.72
CA GLU A 64 -13.42 -22.86 -17.92
C GLU A 64 -13.62 -23.68 -19.19
N LYS A 65 -13.44 -25.00 -19.11
CA LYS A 65 -13.67 -25.89 -20.26
C LYS A 65 -15.14 -25.90 -20.67
N GLU A 66 -16.07 -25.91 -19.72
CA GLU A 66 -17.50 -25.87 -19.99
C GLU A 66 -17.95 -24.50 -20.51
N MET A 67 -17.43 -23.39 -19.94
CA MET A 67 -17.65 -22.03 -20.44
C MET A 67 -17.25 -21.90 -21.91
N LYS A 68 -16.08 -22.47 -22.31
CA LYS A 68 -15.62 -22.48 -23.71
C LYS A 68 -16.61 -23.19 -24.65
N LYS A 69 -17.28 -24.27 -24.21
CA LYS A 69 -18.34 -24.94 -25.00
C LYS A 69 -19.55 -24.04 -25.15
N ILE A 70 -20.04 -23.45 -24.06
CA ILE A 70 -21.18 -22.53 -24.06
C ILE A 70 -20.93 -21.34 -25.01
N CYS A 71 -19.75 -20.74 -24.94
CA CYS A 71 -19.36 -19.66 -25.85
C CYS A 71 -19.32 -20.14 -27.32
N LYS A 72 -18.82 -21.35 -27.57
CA LYS A 72 -18.76 -21.92 -28.93
C LYS A 72 -20.15 -22.20 -29.51
N GLU A 73 -21.11 -22.59 -28.70
CA GLU A 73 -22.50 -22.81 -29.09
C GLU A 73 -23.19 -21.53 -29.55
N GLY A 74 -22.80 -20.39 -29.00
CA GLY A 74 -23.27 -19.08 -29.46
C GLY A 74 -24.76 -18.87 -29.21
N LYS A 75 -25.24 -19.16 -28.00
CA LYS A 75 -26.65 -18.95 -27.64
C LYS A 75 -26.95 -17.46 -27.51
N LYS A 76 -28.14 -17.05 -27.98
CA LYS A 76 -28.67 -15.71 -27.75
C LYS A 76 -29.04 -15.53 -26.30
N ILE A 77 -28.91 -14.32 -25.79
CA ILE A 77 -29.31 -13.91 -24.45
C ILE A 77 -30.55 -13.04 -24.58
N TYR A 78 -31.62 -13.42 -23.92
CA TYR A 78 -32.92 -12.75 -24.02
C TYR A 78 -33.36 -12.21 -22.66
N ARG A 79 -33.75 -10.92 -22.63
CA ARG A 79 -34.40 -10.31 -21.49
C ARG A 79 -35.89 -10.63 -21.49
N ARG A 80 -36.41 -11.03 -20.34
CA ARG A 80 -37.81 -11.26 -20.12
C ARG A 80 -38.30 -10.62 -18.82
N GLU A 81 -39.45 -9.98 -18.85
CA GLU A 81 -40.13 -9.50 -17.65
C GLU A 81 -41.05 -10.58 -17.14
N VAL A 82 -41.06 -10.78 -15.84
CA VAL A 82 -41.86 -11.79 -15.15
C VAL A 82 -42.53 -11.19 -13.94
N SER A 83 -43.71 -11.73 -13.57
CA SER A 83 -44.36 -11.40 -12.30
C SER A 83 -43.59 -11.98 -11.13
N LYS A 84 -43.78 -11.42 -9.93
CA LYS A 84 -43.17 -11.95 -8.71
C LYS A 84 -43.54 -13.43 -8.45
N ALA A 85 -44.78 -13.79 -8.74
CA ALA A 85 -45.25 -15.17 -8.58
C ALA A 85 -44.53 -16.13 -9.54
N GLU A 86 -44.35 -15.74 -10.82
CA GLU A 86 -43.59 -16.52 -11.80
C GLU A 86 -42.13 -16.65 -11.39
N ALA A 87 -41.51 -15.57 -10.95
CA ALA A 87 -40.11 -15.57 -10.51
C ALA A 87 -39.93 -16.51 -9.28
N MET A 88 -40.82 -16.44 -8.31
CA MET A 88 -40.80 -17.33 -7.14
C MET A 88 -40.94 -18.84 -7.53
N GLU A 89 -41.78 -19.16 -8.49
CA GLU A 89 -41.91 -20.54 -8.97
C GLU A 89 -40.67 -20.98 -9.78
N MET A 90 -40.12 -20.11 -10.62
CA MET A 90 -38.91 -20.40 -11.42
C MET A 90 -37.69 -20.72 -10.55
N PHE A 91 -37.54 -20.04 -9.43
CA PHE A 91 -36.37 -20.16 -8.54
C PHE A 91 -36.71 -20.86 -7.21
N LYS A 92 -37.79 -21.62 -7.13
CA LYS A 92 -38.31 -22.26 -5.89
C LYS A 92 -37.28 -23.13 -5.15
N ASP A 93 -36.31 -23.69 -5.88
CA ASP A 93 -35.27 -24.58 -5.33
C ASP A 93 -33.97 -23.80 -4.95
N ASP A 94 -33.94 -22.50 -5.19
CA ASP A 94 -32.80 -21.65 -4.86
C ASP A 94 -33.17 -20.59 -3.80
N MET A 95 -32.82 -20.89 -2.56
CA MET A 95 -33.13 -20.02 -1.42
C MET A 95 -32.53 -18.62 -1.53
N TYR A 96 -31.39 -18.47 -2.20
CA TYR A 96 -30.73 -17.19 -2.36
C TYR A 96 -31.45 -16.31 -3.38
N LYS A 97 -31.95 -16.90 -4.46
CA LYS A 97 -32.78 -16.17 -5.44
C LYS A 97 -34.16 -15.84 -4.84
N LEU A 98 -34.75 -16.73 -4.04
CA LEU A 98 -36.01 -16.45 -3.34
C LEU A 98 -35.86 -15.25 -2.37
N ASP A 99 -34.76 -15.20 -1.62
CA ASP A 99 -34.48 -14.07 -0.74
C ASP A 99 -34.37 -12.73 -1.53
N LEU A 100 -33.67 -12.73 -2.68
CA LEU A 100 -33.60 -11.56 -3.54
C LEU A 100 -34.97 -11.14 -4.08
N ILE A 101 -35.74 -12.08 -4.60
CA ILE A 101 -37.08 -11.85 -5.18
C ILE A 101 -38.04 -11.31 -4.10
N SER A 102 -37.95 -11.79 -2.86
CA SER A 102 -38.84 -11.36 -1.76
C SER A 102 -38.73 -9.85 -1.52
N ASN A 103 -37.57 -9.28 -1.73
CA ASN A 103 -37.25 -7.86 -1.54
C ASN A 103 -37.52 -6.99 -2.80
N LEU A 104 -37.98 -7.58 -3.91
CA LEU A 104 -38.32 -6.84 -5.12
C LEU A 104 -39.82 -6.52 -5.19
N GLU A 105 -40.16 -5.37 -5.77
CA GLU A 105 -41.54 -4.98 -6.07
C GLU A 105 -42.03 -5.72 -7.34
N ASP A 106 -43.29 -6.09 -7.36
CA ASP A 106 -43.90 -6.70 -8.53
C ASP A 106 -43.99 -5.71 -9.69
N GLY A 107 -43.79 -6.20 -10.92
CA GLY A 107 -43.73 -5.38 -12.13
C GLY A 107 -42.35 -4.86 -12.53
N ASN A 108 -41.31 -5.08 -11.71
CA ASN A 108 -39.94 -4.68 -11.99
C ASN A 108 -38.94 -5.87 -11.99
N ILE A 109 -39.45 -7.09 -12.14
CA ILE A 109 -38.61 -8.30 -12.07
C ILE A 109 -38.25 -8.73 -13.49
N THR A 110 -36.96 -8.84 -13.75
CA THR A 110 -36.42 -9.29 -15.03
C THR A 110 -35.54 -10.51 -14.86
N VAL A 111 -35.65 -11.41 -15.83
CA VAL A 111 -34.79 -12.59 -15.97
C VAL A 111 -34.14 -12.56 -17.34
N TYR A 112 -32.99 -13.20 -17.44
CA TYR A 112 -32.28 -13.40 -18.70
C TYR A 112 -32.15 -14.90 -18.99
N ASP A 113 -32.65 -15.29 -20.16
CA ASP A 113 -32.57 -16.65 -20.67
C ASP A 113 -31.37 -16.82 -21.59
N GLN A 114 -30.59 -17.87 -21.37
CA GLN A 114 -29.34 -18.14 -22.09
C GLN A 114 -29.27 -19.66 -22.37
N GLY A 115 -29.86 -20.08 -23.48
CA GLY A 115 -29.99 -21.50 -23.81
C GLY A 115 -30.89 -22.24 -22.79
N ASP A 116 -30.29 -23.15 -22.02
CA ASP A 116 -30.94 -23.93 -20.96
C ASP A 116 -30.76 -23.34 -19.55
N PHE A 117 -30.20 -22.13 -19.46
CA PHE A 117 -29.97 -21.45 -18.19
C PHE A 117 -30.76 -20.12 -18.14
N THR A 118 -31.43 -19.90 -17.01
CA THR A 118 -32.13 -18.64 -16.73
C THR A 118 -31.64 -18.08 -15.41
N ASP A 119 -31.39 -16.76 -15.38
CA ASP A 119 -30.97 -16.08 -14.16
C ASP A 119 -31.78 -14.81 -13.89
N LEU A 120 -31.98 -14.52 -12.60
CA LEU A 120 -32.57 -13.28 -12.09
C LEU A 120 -31.56 -12.14 -12.24
N CYS A 121 -31.84 -11.16 -13.10
CA CYS A 121 -30.88 -10.12 -13.43
C CYS A 121 -31.54 -8.85 -13.98
N ARG A 122 -30.93 -7.68 -13.72
CA ARG A 122 -31.36 -6.39 -14.25
C ARG A 122 -30.74 -6.08 -15.63
N GLY A 123 -29.65 -6.74 -15.99
CA GLY A 123 -28.87 -6.43 -17.17
C GLY A 123 -28.04 -5.13 -17.04
N PRO A 124 -27.50 -4.58 -18.15
CA PRO A 124 -27.59 -5.14 -19.50
C PRO A 124 -26.68 -6.35 -19.75
N HIS A 125 -26.93 -7.04 -20.85
CA HIS A 125 -26.12 -8.15 -21.34
C HIS A 125 -25.82 -8.01 -22.83
N VAL A 126 -24.79 -8.72 -23.29
CA VAL A 126 -24.51 -8.87 -24.73
C VAL A 126 -25.55 -9.78 -25.39
N ASP A 127 -25.73 -9.65 -26.69
CA ASP A 127 -26.77 -10.40 -27.43
C ASP A 127 -26.50 -11.90 -27.53
N ASN A 128 -25.24 -12.33 -27.35
CA ASN A 128 -24.84 -13.70 -27.63
C ASN A 128 -23.63 -14.13 -26.80
N THR A 129 -23.68 -15.36 -26.27
CA THR A 129 -22.61 -15.95 -25.45
C THR A 129 -21.25 -16.06 -26.18
N LYS A 130 -21.25 -16.09 -27.53
CA LYS A 130 -20.02 -16.12 -28.35
C LYS A 130 -19.12 -14.91 -28.11
N LEU A 131 -19.69 -13.78 -27.70
CA LEU A 131 -18.91 -12.57 -27.39
C LEU A 131 -18.06 -12.75 -26.11
N CYS A 132 -18.45 -13.63 -25.20
CA CYS A 132 -17.73 -13.92 -23.96
C CYS A 132 -16.58 -14.94 -24.11
N LYS A 133 -16.06 -15.19 -25.31
CA LYS A 133 -15.06 -16.25 -25.60
C LYS A 133 -13.66 -15.99 -25.03
N ASN A 134 -13.30 -14.74 -24.83
CA ASN A 134 -11.96 -14.35 -24.35
C ASN A 134 -12.03 -14.03 -22.86
N PHE A 135 -12.05 -15.05 -22.04
CA PHE A 135 -12.18 -14.97 -20.58
C PHE A 135 -11.08 -15.76 -19.87
N LYS A 136 -10.90 -15.44 -18.59
CA LYS A 136 -10.11 -16.22 -17.64
C LYS A 136 -10.74 -16.15 -16.24
N LEU A 137 -10.83 -17.28 -15.55
CA LEU A 137 -11.11 -17.32 -14.12
C LEU A 137 -9.80 -17.12 -13.36
N VAL A 138 -9.74 -16.09 -12.51
CA VAL A 138 -8.45 -15.58 -11.97
C VAL A 138 -8.26 -15.89 -10.50
N LYS A 139 -9.35 -16.11 -9.74
CA LYS A 139 -9.31 -16.32 -8.28
C LYS A 139 -10.57 -16.98 -7.78
N HIS A 140 -10.47 -17.69 -6.67
CA HIS A 140 -11.64 -18.14 -5.88
C HIS A 140 -11.39 -17.89 -4.38
N SER A 141 -12.47 -17.77 -3.61
CA SER A 141 -12.44 -17.62 -2.14
C SER A 141 -13.74 -18.06 -1.51
N GLY A 142 -13.71 -18.49 -0.25
CA GLY A 142 -14.91 -18.59 0.58
C GLY A 142 -15.41 -17.20 1.00
N VAL A 143 -16.71 -17.02 1.02
CA VAL A 143 -17.38 -15.80 1.50
C VAL A 143 -18.62 -16.17 2.30
N TYR A 144 -18.96 -15.37 3.31
CA TYR A 144 -20.22 -15.56 4.03
C TYR A 144 -21.37 -14.89 3.28
N TRP A 145 -22.51 -15.60 3.19
CA TRP A 145 -23.72 -15.02 2.62
C TRP A 145 -24.09 -13.71 3.33
N LYS A 146 -24.39 -12.67 2.57
CA LYS A 146 -24.65 -11.30 3.06
C LYS A 146 -23.51 -10.69 3.91
N GLY A 147 -22.30 -11.27 3.87
CA GLY A 147 -21.17 -10.77 4.65
C GLY A 147 -21.21 -11.08 6.15
N ASP A 148 -22.18 -11.86 6.60
CA ASP A 148 -22.36 -12.22 8.00
C ASP A 148 -21.75 -13.60 8.30
N ALA A 149 -20.80 -13.64 9.23
CA ALA A 149 -20.07 -14.85 9.62
C ALA A 149 -20.96 -15.96 10.25
N SER A 150 -22.17 -15.62 10.67
CA SER A 150 -23.16 -16.60 11.17
C SER A 150 -23.91 -17.32 10.05
N ASN A 151 -23.81 -16.84 8.81
CA ASN A 151 -24.48 -17.40 7.64
C ASN A 151 -23.63 -18.47 6.93
N HIS A 152 -24.25 -19.13 5.95
CA HIS A 152 -23.58 -20.13 5.11
C HIS A 152 -22.36 -19.58 4.40
N VAL A 153 -21.33 -20.42 4.27
CA VAL A 153 -20.14 -20.13 3.45
C VAL A 153 -20.47 -20.48 2.00
N MET A 154 -20.34 -19.49 1.11
CA MET A 154 -20.45 -19.64 -0.33
C MET A 154 -19.06 -19.62 -0.97
N GLN A 155 -18.97 -20.13 -2.20
CA GLN A 155 -17.77 -20.05 -3.04
C GLN A 155 -17.90 -18.85 -3.96
N ARG A 156 -16.94 -17.91 -3.89
CA ARG A 156 -16.85 -16.77 -4.80
C ARG A 156 -15.80 -17.05 -5.85
N ILE A 157 -16.19 -17.05 -7.12
CA ILE A 157 -15.29 -17.25 -8.25
C ILE A 157 -15.19 -15.94 -9.02
N TYR A 158 -13.95 -15.46 -9.24
CA TYR A 158 -13.66 -14.24 -9.96
C TYR A 158 -13.19 -14.54 -11.37
N GLY A 159 -13.58 -13.69 -12.31
CA GLY A 159 -13.16 -13.79 -13.68
C GLY A 159 -13.05 -12.44 -14.38
N VAL A 160 -12.41 -12.46 -15.53
CA VAL A 160 -12.29 -11.32 -16.46
C VAL A 160 -12.64 -11.76 -17.87
N CYS A 161 -13.25 -10.87 -18.65
CA CYS A 161 -13.57 -11.10 -20.05
C CYS A 161 -13.25 -9.84 -20.87
N PHE A 162 -12.60 -10.05 -22.02
CA PHE A 162 -12.23 -8.99 -22.93
C PHE A 162 -12.78 -9.24 -24.33
N PRO A 163 -12.96 -8.18 -25.14
CA PRO A 163 -13.42 -8.32 -26.53
C PRO A 163 -12.45 -9.11 -27.40
N THR A 164 -11.15 -8.97 -27.18
CA THR A 164 -10.10 -9.64 -27.96
C THR A 164 -9.21 -10.52 -27.09
N ALA A 165 -8.54 -11.48 -27.72
CA ALA A 165 -7.57 -12.35 -27.02
C ALA A 165 -6.32 -11.57 -26.59
N GLU A 166 -5.90 -10.61 -27.40
CA GLU A 166 -4.75 -9.76 -27.16
C GLU A 166 -4.95 -8.88 -25.92
N GLU A 167 -6.15 -8.29 -25.75
CA GLU A 167 -6.49 -7.50 -24.56
C GLU A 167 -6.50 -8.39 -23.29
N LEU A 168 -7.04 -9.60 -23.39
CA LEU A 168 -7.02 -10.57 -22.29
C LEU A 168 -5.58 -10.96 -21.91
N GLU A 169 -4.73 -11.28 -22.89
CA GLU A 169 -3.35 -11.67 -22.65
C GLU A 169 -2.55 -10.53 -22.01
N ALA A 170 -2.72 -9.31 -22.52
CA ALA A 170 -2.08 -8.12 -21.95
C ALA A 170 -2.49 -7.93 -20.47
N HIS A 171 -3.79 -8.04 -20.17
CA HIS A 171 -4.29 -7.91 -18.80
C HIS A 171 -3.79 -9.03 -17.87
N LEU A 172 -3.74 -10.27 -18.34
CA LEU A 172 -3.20 -11.40 -17.55
C LEU A 172 -1.72 -11.20 -17.25
N LYS A 173 -0.95 -10.64 -18.20
CA LYS A 173 0.45 -10.28 -17.96
C LYS A 173 0.58 -9.18 -16.90
N GLU A 174 -0.27 -8.15 -16.95
CA GLU A 174 -0.31 -7.13 -15.89
C GLU A 174 -0.64 -7.72 -14.51
N LEU A 175 -1.60 -8.66 -14.44
CA LEU A 175 -1.94 -9.34 -13.18
C LEU A 175 -0.78 -10.19 -12.64
N GLU A 176 -0.05 -10.87 -13.50
CA GLU A 176 1.13 -11.65 -13.08
C GLU A 176 2.26 -10.73 -12.61
N GLU A 177 2.52 -9.65 -13.34
CA GLU A 177 3.48 -8.64 -12.92
C GLU A 177 3.09 -8.01 -11.58
N ALA A 178 1.80 -7.75 -11.36
CA ALA A 178 1.28 -7.25 -10.08
C ALA A 178 1.57 -8.21 -8.92
N LYS A 179 1.40 -9.53 -9.14
CA LYS A 179 1.71 -10.54 -8.12
C LYS A 179 3.22 -10.62 -7.82
N GLU A 180 4.06 -10.47 -8.84
CA GLU A 180 5.51 -10.46 -8.66
C GLU A 180 6.01 -9.22 -7.90
N ARG A 181 5.29 -8.10 -8.02
CA ARG A 181 5.60 -6.85 -7.34
C ARG A 181 5.00 -6.73 -5.95
N ASP A 182 4.12 -7.64 -5.53
CA ASP A 182 3.47 -7.57 -4.22
C ASP A 182 4.50 -7.61 -3.08
N HIS A 183 4.59 -6.51 -2.32
CA HIS A 183 5.54 -6.37 -1.20
C HIS A 183 5.39 -7.46 -0.15
N ARG A 184 4.20 -8.07 -0.01
CA ARG A 184 3.96 -9.18 0.93
C ARG A 184 4.67 -10.45 0.48
N LYS A 185 4.65 -10.75 -0.83
CA LYS A 185 5.38 -11.86 -1.44
C LYS A 185 6.89 -11.60 -1.36
N ILE A 186 7.33 -10.44 -1.83
CA ILE A 186 8.73 -10.03 -1.82
C ILE A 186 9.28 -10.06 -0.39
N GLY A 187 8.55 -9.47 0.57
CA GLY A 187 8.95 -9.42 1.97
C GLY A 187 9.10 -10.80 2.60
N LYS A 188 8.25 -11.76 2.22
CA LYS A 188 8.38 -13.16 2.65
C LYS A 188 9.59 -13.85 2.02
N GLU A 189 9.79 -13.72 0.70
CA GLU A 189 10.90 -14.34 -0.04
C GLU A 189 12.26 -13.80 0.41
N MET A 190 12.36 -12.51 0.70
CA MET A 190 13.56 -11.84 1.20
C MET A 190 13.72 -11.95 2.73
N GLU A 191 12.80 -12.61 3.45
CA GLU A 191 12.80 -12.72 4.92
C GLU A 191 12.77 -11.35 5.63
N LEU A 192 11.98 -10.39 5.10
CA LEU A 192 11.86 -9.05 5.65
C LEU A 192 10.70 -8.91 6.65
N LEU A 193 9.59 -9.61 6.38
CA LEU A 193 8.31 -9.38 7.04
C LEU A 193 7.61 -10.69 7.37
N MET A 194 6.86 -10.68 8.47
CA MET A 194 5.91 -11.73 8.79
C MET A 194 4.64 -11.15 9.41
N SER A 195 3.56 -11.92 9.35
CA SER A 195 2.31 -11.65 10.05
C SER A 195 1.82 -12.94 10.70
N ASP A 196 1.23 -12.84 11.88
CA ASP A 196 0.69 -13.98 12.61
C ASP A 196 -0.65 -13.60 13.26
N ASP A 197 -1.64 -14.50 13.18
CA ASP A 197 -2.98 -14.25 13.72
C ASP A 197 -2.99 -14.11 15.25
N LEU A 198 -2.01 -14.70 15.98
CA LEU A 198 -1.85 -14.51 17.42
C LEU A 198 -1.42 -13.09 17.78
N VAL A 199 -0.65 -12.43 16.91
CA VAL A 199 -0.26 -11.02 17.10
C VAL A 199 -1.44 -10.12 16.73
N GLY A 200 -2.15 -10.46 15.65
CA GLY A 200 -3.35 -9.76 15.21
C GLY A 200 -3.28 -9.28 13.77
N ARG A 201 -4.44 -9.18 13.16
CA ARG A 201 -4.57 -8.72 11.76
C ARG A 201 -4.22 -7.24 11.62
N GLY A 202 -3.41 -6.92 10.64
CA GLY A 202 -2.96 -5.55 10.38
C GLY A 202 -1.81 -5.10 11.30
N LEU A 203 -1.14 -6.05 11.96
CA LEU A 203 0.04 -5.83 12.80
C LEU A 203 1.23 -6.64 12.25
N PRO A 204 1.80 -6.25 11.10
CA PRO A 204 2.96 -6.91 10.54
C PRO A 204 4.19 -6.72 11.43
N MET A 205 5.07 -7.72 11.45
CA MET A 205 6.34 -7.68 12.17
C MET A 205 7.50 -7.60 11.18
N PHE A 206 8.47 -6.73 11.47
CA PHE A 206 9.72 -6.66 10.74
C PHE A 206 10.69 -7.71 11.29
N LEU A 207 11.16 -8.60 10.44
CA LEU A 207 12.24 -9.53 10.72
C LEU A 207 13.60 -8.80 10.73
N PRO A 208 14.71 -9.39 11.20
CA PRO A 208 15.99 -8.69 11.29
C PRO A 208 16.42 -7.98 10.01
N LYS A 209 16.27 -8.63 8.85
CA LYS A 209 16.59 -8.03 7.54
C LYS A 209 15.65 -6.88 7.19
N GLY A 210 14.35 -7.02 7.48
CA GLY A 210 13.37 -5.97 7.27
C GLY A 210 13.61 -4.77 8.17
N TYR A 211 13.96 -5.01 9.43
CA TYR A 211 14.31 -3.94 10.35
C TYR A 211 15.59 -3.20 9.93
N THR A 212 16.55 -3.89 9.32
CA THR A 212 17.74 -3.23 8.74
C THR A 212 17.34 -2.23 7.65
N VAL A 213 16.47 -2.61 6.71
CA VAL A 213 15.97 -1.69 5.68
C VAL A 213 15.24 -0.49 6.31
N TRP A 214 14.41 -0.76 7.31
CA TRP A 214 13.67 0.27 8.04
C TRP A 214 14.61 1.26 8.73
N GLN A 215 15.67 0.77 9.40
CA GLN A 215 16.69 1.63 10.04
C GLN A 215 17.47 2.48 9.04
N GLU A 216 17.82 1.94 7.88
CA GLU A 216 18.49 2.71 6.83
C GLU A 216 17.61 3.86 6.29
N LEU A 217 16.30 3.61 6.13
CA LEU A 217 15.34 4.67 5.77
C LEU A 217 15.22 5.73 6.86
N GLU A 218 15.15 5.32 8.13
CA GLU A 218 15.11 6.22 9.28
C GLU A 218 16.38 7.08 9.35
N ASN A 219 17.55 6.47 9.26
CA ASN A 219 18.84 7.17 9.29
C ASN A 219 18.96 8.16 8.12
N TYR A 220 18.54 7.75 6.92
CA TYR A 220 18.55 8.57 5.73
C TYR A 220 17.75 9.87 5.92
N ILE A 221 16.50 9.77 6.36
CA ILE A 221 15.65 10.94 6.48
C ILE A 221 16.06 11.82 7.66
N LYS A 222 16.41 11.23 8.80
CA LYS A 222 16.88 11.96 9.97
C LYS A 222 18.17 12.75 9.69
N ASP A 223 19.10 12.21 8.87
CA ASP A 223 20.31 12.95 8.50
C ASP A 223 19.97 14.20 7.65
N LYS A 224 19.07 14.07 6.67
CA LYS A 224 18.59 15.22 5.90
C LYS A 224 17.89 16.26 6.76
N GLU A 225 16.99 15.84 7.62
CA GLU A 225 16.23 16.70 8.54
C GLU A 225 17.15 17.44 9.51
N ARG A 226 18.10 16.73 10.12
CA ARG A 226 19.09 17.34 11.03
C ARG A 226 19.88 18.46 10.36
N ARG A 227 20.27 18.28 9.09
CA ARG A 227 20.97 19.31 8.30
C ARG A 227 20.10 20.54 8.03
N LEU A 228 18.78 20.37 8.04
CA LEU A 228 17.80 21.45 7.90
C LEU A 228 17.34 22.03 9.26
N GLY A 229 17.97 21.61 10.38
CA GLY A 229 17.72 22.13 11.71
C GLY A 229 16.48 21.56 12.39
N TYR A 230 16.04 20.34 12.03
CA TYR A 230 15.00 19.63 12.77
C TYR A 230 15.52 19.06 14.07
N LEU A 231 14.70 19.18 15.11
CA LEU A 231 14.94 18.64 16.45
C LEU A 231 14.09 17.39 16.61
N HIS A 232 14.73 16.22 16.72
CA HIS A 232 14.02 14.97 16.86
C HIS A 232 13.66 14.70 18.33
N VAL A 233 12.41 14.27 18.52
CA VAL A 233 11.83 13.90 19.82
C VAL A 233 11.30 12.48 19.80
N MET A 234 10.92 11.97 20.97
CA MET A 234 10.19 10.73 21.15
C MET A 234 9.06 10.99 22.16
N THR A 235 7.84 10.68 21.76
CA THR A 235 6.65 10.88 22.58
C THR A 235 5.90 9.56 22.83
N PRO A 236 5.10 9.44 23.89
CA PRO A 236 4.38 8.20 24.21
C PRO A 236 3.38 7.79 23.12
N CYS A 237 3.24 6.48 22.93
CA CYS A 237 2.24 5.91 22.00
C CYS A 237 0.79 6.00 22.51
N VAL A 238 0.59 6.45 23.74
CA VAL A 238 -0.70 6.64 24.37
C VAL A 238 -0.82 8.07 24.89
N GLY A 239 -2.05 8.57 24.95
CA GLY A 239 -2.37 9.85 25.56
C GLY A 239 -3.75 9.79 26.19
N THR A 240 -4.07 10.75 27.08
CA THR A 240 -5.41 10.82 27.66
C THR A 240 -6.44 11.20 26.61
N VAL A 241 -7.67 10.75 26.74
CA VAL A 241 -8.78 11.17 25.87
C VAL A 241 -8.92 12.69 25.86
N ASN A 242 -8.59 13.37 26.96
CA ASN A 242 -8.67 14.83 27.07
C ASN A 242 -7.67 15.53 26.13
N LEU A 243 -6.48 14.99 25.92
CA LEU A 243 -5.52 15.51 24.95
C LEU A 243 -6.13 15.55 23.53
N TYR A 244 -6.83 14.48 23.15
CA TYR A 244 -7.47 14.36 21.84
C TYR A 244 -8.80 15.12 21.73
N LYS A 245 -9.49 15.37 22.85
CA LYS A 245 -10.61 16.32 22.90
C LYS A 245 -10.12 17.75 22.69
N THR A 246 -9.05 18.16 23.37
CA THR A 246 -8.45 19.48 23.20
C THR A 246 -8.05 19.75 21.75
N SER A 247 -7.43 18.79 21.09
CA SER A 247 -7.03 18.92 19.70
C SER A 247 -8.18 18.78 18.70
N GLY A 248 -9.33 18.24 19.09
CA GLY A 248 -10.49 17.97 18.21
C GLY A 248 -10.45 16.62 17.50
N HIS A 249 -9.38 15.82 17.66
CA HIS A 249 -9.33 14.48 17.06
C HIS A 249 -10.45 13.57 17.58
N TRP A 250 -10.84 13.72 18.84
CA TRP A 250 -11.93 12.94 19.43
C TRP A 250 -13.27 13.17 18.74
N ASP A 251 -13.52 14.38 18.28
CA ASP A 251 -14.79 14.76 17.66
C ASP A 251 -14.82 14.44 16.15
N HIS A 252 -13.69 14.60 15.46
CA HIS A 252 -13.62 14.51 14.00
C HIS A 252 -12.97 13.22 13.48
N TYR A 253 -12.31 12.41 14.34
CA TYR A 253 -11.51 11.26 13.92
C TYR A 253 -11.76 9.99 14.75
N LYS A 254 -12.72 10.01 15.67
CA LYS A 254 -12.98 8.95 16.65
C LYS A 254 -13.22 7.58 16.03
N GLU A 255 -13.87 7.51 14.88
CA GLU A 255 -14.17 6.24 14.19
C GLU A 255 -12.92 5.49 13.75
N ASN A 256 -11.82 6.21 13.54
CA ASN A 256 -10.52 5.67 13.18
C ASN A 256 -9.60 5.46 14.39
N MET A 257 -10.06 5.69 15.59
CA MET A 257 -9.29 5.50 16.82
C MET A 257 -9.60 4.15 17.47
N PHE A 258 -8.60 3.54 18.10
CA PHE A 258 -8.83 2.40 18.98
C PHE A 258 -9.71 2.82 20.17
N PRO A 259 -10.54 1.90 20.73
CA PRO A 259 -11.35 2.20 21.91
C PRO A 259 -10.47 2.63 23.09
N PRO A 260 -10.96 3.54 23.94
CA PRO A 260 -10.23 3.97 25.14
C PRO A 260 -10.05 2.83 26.13
N MET A 261 -8.95 2.92 26.90
CA MET A 261 -8.60 2.04 28.00
C MET A 261 -8.74 2.81 29.32
N GLU A 262 -9.47 2.25 30.28
CA GLU A 262 -9.61 2.84 31.59
C GLU A 262 -8.52 2.30 32.53
N VAL A 263 -7.70 3.20 33.08
CA VAL A 263 -6.62 2.89 34.01
C VAL A 263 -6.65 3.86 35.18
N GLU A 264 -6.85 3.37 36.38
CA GLU A 264 -6.85 4.16 37.63
C GLU A 264 -7.78 5.39 37.63
N GLY A 265 -8.88 5.32 36.86
CA GLY A 265 -9.85 6.41 36.73
C GLY A 265 -9.53 7.42 35.63
N GLU A 266 -8.48 7.21 34.85
CA GLU A 266 -8.16 7.98 33.64
C GLU A 266 -8.44 7.16 32.39
N SER A 267 -8.97 7.81 31.36
CA SER A 267 -9.19 7.22 30.04
C SER A 267 -8.01 7.51 29.12
N PHE A 268 -7.34 6.47 28.66
CA PHE A 268 -6.23 6.55 27.70
C PHE A 268 -6.63 5.98 26.32
N VAL A 269 -6.03 6.51 25.25
CA VAL A 269 -6.17 5.94 23.91
C VAL A 269 -4.80 5.74 23.26
N LEU A 270 -4.71 4.75 22.37
CA LEU A 270 -3.60 4.67 21.42
C LEU A 270 -3.67 5.86 20.47
N ARG A 271 -2.55 6.56 20.28
CA ARG A 271 -2.52 7.78 19.48
C ARG A 271 -2.78 7.48 17.99
N PRO A 272 -3.74 8.15 17.34
CA PRO A 272 -3.93 8.05 15.89
C PRO A 272 -2.96 8.93 15.11
N MET A 273 -2.43 9.98 15.79
CA MET A 273 -1.49 10.99 15.32
C MET A 273 -0.72 11.58 16.52
N ASN A 274 0.52 11.99 16.29
CA ASN A 274 1.42 12.53 17.32
C ASN A 274 1.33 14.05 17.49
N CYS A 275 0.64 14.78 16.60
CA CYS A 275 0.57 16.26 16.63
C CYS A 275 0.20 16.85 18.00
N PRO A 276 -0.78 16.33 18.77
CA PRO A 276 -1.09 16.90 20.10
C PRO A 276 0.10 16.84 21.08
N HIS A 277 0.93 15.81 21.00
CA HIS A 277 2.13 15.68 21.83
C HIS A 277 3.17 16.75 21.47
N HIS A 278 3.38 17.05 20.18
CA HIS A 278 4.31 18.09 19.74
C HIS A 278 3.83 19.50 20.15
N MET A 279 2.49 19.73 20.16
CA MET A 279 1.92 20.98 20.71
C MET A 279 2.29 21.15 22.19
N MET A 280 2.22 20.05 22.97
CA MET A 280 2.60 20.07 24.39
C MET A 280 4.11 20.29 24.60
N ILE A 281 4.94 19.74 23.71
CA ILE A 281 6.41 20.00 23.74
C ILE A 281 6.70 21.48 23.51
N TYR A 282 6.06 22.07 22.48
CA TYR A 282 6.20 23.51 22.22
C TYR A 282 5.72 24.34 23.42
N ALA A 283 4.58 23.99 24.01
CA ALA A 283 4.00 24.72 25.16
C ALA A 283 4.87 24.65 26.44
N ASN A 284 5.84 23.75 26.51
CA ASN A 284 6.68 23.56 27.71
C ASN A 284 7.60 24.75 28.01
N THR A 285 7.87 25.61 27.01
CA THR A 285 8.74 26.78 27.16
C THR A 285 8.10 28.03 26.54
N GLN A 286 8.55 29.20 26.98
CA GLN A 286 8.16 30.46 26.35
C GLN A 286 9.07 30.73 25.15
N HIS A 287 8.48 31.16 24.03
CA HIS A 287 9.18 31.45 22.79
C HIS A 287 9.01 32.91 22.37
N SER A 288 10.00 33.43 21.66
CA SER A 288 9.94 34.71 20.95
C SER A 288 9.98 34.48 19.43
N TYR A 289 9.64 35.49 18.66
CA TYR A 289 9.76 35.44 17.20
C TYR A 289 11.17 35.10 16.71
N LYS A 290 12.21 35.33 17.54
CA LYS A 290 13.61 35.00 17.20
C LYS A 290 13.92 33.51 17.30
N ASP A 291 13.12 32.78 18.07
CA ASP A 291 13.28 31.34 18.26
C ASP A 291 12.63 30.55 17.11
N LEU A 292 11.67 31.17 16.40
CA LEU A 292 10.98 30.56 15.27
C LEU A 292 11.77 30.74 13.96
N PRO A 293 11.77 29.75 13.06
CA PRO A 293 10.94 28.52 13.10
C PRO A 293 11.52 27.43 14.02
N ILE A 294 10.65 26.77 14.78
CA ILE A 294 10.98 25.57 15.56
C ILE A 294 10.44 24.34 14.80
N ARG A 295 11.31 23.41 14.45
CA ARG A 295 10.98 22.21 13.68
C ARG A 295 11.14 20.97 14.54
N ILE A 296 10.03 20.38 15.01
CA ILE A 296 10.01 19.18 15.85
C ILE A 296 9.69 18.00 14.97
N GLY A 297 10.61 17.03 14.86
CA GLY A 297 10.46 15.81 14.07
C GLY A 297 10.38 14.56 14.93
N GLU A 298 9.66 13.55 14.49
CA GLU A 298 9.55 12.23 15.13
C GLU A 298 9.31 11.15 14.08
N ILE A 299 9.94 9.98 14.25
CA ILE A 299 9.45 8.77 13.61
C ILE A 299 8.39 8.21 14.54
N ALA A 300 7.16 8.61 14.28
CA ALA A 300 6.04 8.47 15.21
C ALA A 300 5.31 7.14 15.00
N HIS A 301 5.22 6.33 16.06
CA HIS A 301 4.36 5.14 16.06
C HIS A 301 2.91 5.55 16.27
N ASP A 302 2.09 5.43 15.23
CA ASP A 302 0.67 5.77 15.24
C ASP A 302 -0.21 4.53 15.04
N PHE A 303 -1.44 4.59 15.54
CA PHE A 303 -2.37 3.47 15.60
C PHE A 303 -3.73 3.89 15.05
N ARG A 304 -4.22 3.21 14.02
CA ARG A 304 -5.54 3.47 13.44
C ARG A 304 -6.39 2.22 13.37
N PHE A 305 -7.63 2.35 13.75
CA PHE A 305 -8.62 1.27 13.64
C PHE A 305 -9.05 1.12 12.18
N GLU A 306 -8.23 0.40 11.40
CA GLU A 306 -8.53 0.07 10.02
C GLU A 306 -9.46 -1.15 9.94
N ALA A 307 -10.49 -1.09 9.08
CA ALA A 307 -11.36 -2.22 8.82
C ALA A 307 -10.59 -3.39 8.20
N SER A 308 -10.94 -4.63 8.56
CA SER A 308 -10.19 -5.81 8.11
C SER A 308 -10.10 -5.94 6.58
N GLY A 309 -11.11 -5.46 5.83
CA GLY A 309 -11.13 -5.50 4.37
C GLY A 309 -10.22 -4.46 3.69
N THR A 310 -9.72 -3.47 4.43
CA THR A 310 -8.83 -2.41 3.90
C THR A 310 -7.35 -2.71 4.16
N LEU A 311 -7.04 -3.73 4.97
CA LEU A 311 -5.67 -4.06 5.34
C LEU A 311 -4.86 -4.58 4.14
N LYS A 312 -3.64 -4.05 3.96
CA LYS A 312 -2.75 -4.42 2.86
C LYS A 312 -1.28 -4.45 3.33
N GLY A 313 -0.88 -5.52 4.02
CA GLY A 313 0.48 -5.71 4.51
C GLY A 313 1.01 -4.49 5.29
N ILE A 314 2.21 -4.02 4.97
CA ILE A 314 2.81 -2.82 5.55
C ILE A 314 2.38 -1.52 4.85
N GLU A 315 1.73 -1.59 3.69
CA GLU A 315 1.17 -0.40 3.02
C GLU A 315 0.01 0.20 3.82
N ARG A 316 -0.83 -0.65 4.42
CA ARG A 316 -1.96 -0.23 5.25
C ARG A 316 -2.18 -1.21 6.40
N GLY A 317 -1.57 -0.91 7.53
CA GLY A 317 -1.69 -1.64 8.80
C GLY A 317 -2.47 -0.84 9.84
N ARG A 318 -2.69 -1.47 11.00
CA ARG A 318 -3.29 -0.83 12.20
C ARG A 318 -2.28 -0.13 13.08
N HIS A 319 -1.00 -0.43 12.88
CA HIS A 319 0.16 0.24 13.43
C HIS A 319 1.10 0.58 12.28
N PHE A 320 1.69 1.76 12.31
CA PHE A 320 2.67 2.24 11.33
C PHE A 320 3.56 3.32 11.95
N CYS A 321 4.72 3.55 11.35
CA CYS A 321 5.67 4.57 11.81
C CYS A 321 5.74 5.72 10.82
N GLN A 322 5.22 6.87 11.19
CA GLN A 322 5.17 8.05 10.33
C GLN A 322 6.43 8.91 10.47
N ASN A 323 7.04 9.30 9.35
CA ASN A 323 8.08 10.34 9.32
C ASN A 323 7.44 11.71 9.43
N ASP A 324 7.06 12.08 10.62
CA ASP A 324 6.28 13.27 10.90
C ASP A 324 7.10 14.42 11.49
N ALA A 325 6.69 15.65 11.20
CA ALA A 325 7.19 16.81 11.91
C ALA A 325 6.19 17.96 11.89
N HIS A 326 6.32 18.80 12.91
CA HIS A 326 5.55 20.01 13.14
C HIS A 326 6.48 21.21 13.20
N LEU A 327 6.29 22.16 12.26
CA LEU A 327 7.07 23.36 12.15
C LEU A 327 6.24 24.52 12.70
N PHE A 328 6.67 25.09 13.81
CA PHE A 328 6.05 26.26 14.43
C PHE A 328 6.67 27.49 13.82
N VAL A 329 5.86 28.32 13.16
CA VAL A 329 6.34 29.43 12.34
C VAL A 329 5.54 30.71 12.61
N THR A 330 6.12 31.88 12.30
CA THR A 330 5.34 33.11 12.17
C THR A 330 4.62 33.13 10.82
N PRO A 331 3.54 33.91 10.64
CA PRO A 331 2.88 34.06 9.34
C PRO A 331 3.85 34.42 8.19
N GLU A 332 4.85 35.25 8.45
CA GLU A 332 5.84 35.67 7.45
C GLU A 332 6.82 34.55 7.04
N GLN A 333 6.93 33.50 7.86
CA GLN A 333 7.81 32.35 7.59
C GLN A 333 7.14 31.23 6.83
N ILE A 334 5.80 31.26 6.65
CA ILE A 334 5.04 30.17 6.01
C ILE A 334 5.63 29.84 4.64
N GLU A 335 5.76 30.81 3.75
CA GLU A 335 6.25 30.61 2.40
C GLU A 335 7.65 29.97 2.37
N SER A 336 8.58 30.52 3.15
CA SER A 336 9.96 30.03 3.18
C SER A 336 10.11 28.63 3.77
N GLU A 337 9.32 28.28 4.80
CA GLU A 337 9.37 26.96 5.41
C GLU A 337 8.62 25.93 4.58
N PHE A 338 7.49 26.31 3.98
CA PHE A 338 6.78 25.44 3.05
C PHE A 338 7.65 25.07 1.83
N SER A 339 8.35 26.06 1.24
CA SER A 339 9.31 25.83 0.16
C SER A 339 10.38 24.80 0.54
N LYS A 340 10.96 24.91 1.74
CA LYS A 340 11.97 23.95 2.22
C LYS A 340 11.42 22.55 2.39
N VAL A 341 10.16 22.42 2.82
CA VAL A 341 9.49 21.11 2.91
C VAL A 341 9.30 20.51 1.52
N VAL A 342 8.84 21.30 0.56
CA VAL A 342 8.66 20.86 -0.84
C VAL A 342 10.00 20.45 -1.46
N ASP A 343 11.04 21.24 -1.25
CA ASP A 343 12.40 20.91 -1.70
C ASP A 343 12.88 19.58 -1.07
N LEU A 344 12.60 19.36 0.20
CA LEU A 344 12.96 18.12 0.88
C LEU A 344 12.21 16.91 0.29
N ILE A 345 10.91 17.06 -0.04
CA ILE A 345 10.12 16.02 -0.72
C ILE A 345 10.75 15.67 -2.07
N PHE A 346 10.94 16.66 -2.94
CA PHE A 346 11.42 16.42 -4.30
C PHE A 346 12.88 15.94 -4.35
N ASN A 347 13.75 16.43 -3.48
CA ASN A 347 15.10 15.90 -3.34
C ASN A 347 15.10 14.44 -2.86
N THR A 348 14.16 14.07 -1.98
CA THR A 348 13.99 12.69 -1.55
C THR A 348 13.50 11.83 -2.70
N TYR A 349 12.49 12.27 -3.45
CA TYR A 349 12.00 11.54 -4.63
C TYR A 349 13.09 11.31 -5.68
N LYS A 350 13.94 12.32 -5.92
CA LYS A 350 15.10 12.20 -6.80
C LYS A 350 16.07 11.11 -6.33
N ASP A 351 16.38 11.07 -5.02
CA ASP A 351 17.30 10.08 -4.45
C ASP A 351 16.77 8.64 -4.57
N PHE A 352 15.45 8.47 -4.60
CA PHE A 352 14.80 7.16 -4.79
C PHE A 352 14.33 6.88 -6.23
N GLY A 353 14.58 7.81 -7.16
CA GLY A 353 14.16 7.65 -8.56
C GLY A 353 12.64 7.70 -8.78
N ILE A 354 11.90 8.34 -7.87
CA ILE A 354 10.45 8.52 -7.98
C ILE A 354 10.18 9.65 -8.97
N THR A 355 9.59 9.33 -10.12
CA THR A 355 9.35 10.29 -11.21
C THR A 355 7.89 10.43 -11.63
N ASP A 356 7.05 9.42 -11.32
CA ASP A 356 5.61 9.44 -11.66
C ASP A 356 4.79 9.83 -10.42
N TYR A 357 4.58 11.13 -10.26
CA TYR A 357 3.80 11.72 -9.17
C TYR A 357 3.04 12.96 -9.65
N ARG A 358 1.97 13.30 -8.94
CA ARG A 358 1.24 14.57 -9.10
C ARG A 358 1.04 15.28 -7.77
N CYS A 359 0.99 16.60 -7.81
CA CYS A 359 0.68 17.44 -6.66
C CYS A 359 -0.83 17.73 -6.64
N VAL A 360 -1.42 17.61 -5.46
CA VAL A 360 -2.84 17.89 -5.22
C VAL A 360 -2.96 18.87 -4.06
N LEU A 361 -3.62 20.00 -4.30
CA LEU A 361 -4.03 20.90 -3.25
C LEU A 361 -5.41 20.46 -2.75
N SER A 362 -5.43 19.84 -1.58
CA SER A 362 -6.63 19.34 -0.94
C SER A 362 -7.28 20.44 -0.11
N LEU A 363 -8.50 20.81 -0.49
CA LEU A 363 -9.29 21.90 0.08
C LEU A 363 -10.45 21.35 0.91
N ARG A 364 -11.01 22.18 1.80
CA ARG A 364 -12.22 21.81 2.51
C ARG A 364 -13.43 21.77 1.56
N ASP A 365 -14.48 21.06 1.97
CA ASP A 365 -15.84 21.30 1.47
C ASP A 365 -16.51 22.35 2.38
N PRO A 366 -16.83 23.56 1.90
CA PRO A 366 -17.44 24.60 2.72
C PRO A 366 -18.81 24.23 3.30
N GLU A 367 -19.50 23.27 2.68
CA GLU A 367 -20.81 22.79 3.13
C GLU A 367 -20.72 21.74 4.25
N ASP A 368 -19.55 21.09 4.42
CA ASP A 368 -19.36 20.07 5.45
C ASP A 368 -18.82 20.67 6.77
N LYS A 369 -19.72 21.27 7.53
CA LYS A 369 -19.41 21.85 8.85
C LYS A 369 -19.22 20.81 9.97
N VAL A 370 -19.42 19.52 9.68
CA VAL A 370 -19.19 18.43 10.63
C VAL A 370 -17.74 17.96 10.57
N LYS A 371 -17.20 17.80 9.37
CA LYS A 371 -15.83 17.35 9.15
C LYS A 371 -14.81 18.44 9.47
N TYR A 372 -15.09 19.69 9.07
CA TYR A 372 -14.13 20.78 9.12
C TYR A 372 -14.41 21.75 10.27
N HIS A 373 -13.34 22.35 10.81
CA HIS A 373 -13.45 23.41 11.80
C HIS A 373 -14.24 24.60 11.23
N ASP A 374 -15.25 25.07 11.97
CA ASP A 374 -16.17 26.11 11.50
C ASP A 374 -15.59 27.52 11.69
N ASP A 375 -14.71 27.93 10.78
CA ASP A 375 -14.10 29.28 10.70
C ASP A 375 -13.75 29.58 9.23
N ASP A 376 -14.70 30.17 8.50
CA ASP A 376 -14.56 30.45 7.07
C ASP A 376 -13.42 31.42 6.76
N GLU A 377 -13.16 32.41 7.60
CA GLU A 377 -12.07 33.38 7.39
C GLU A 377 -10.70 32.71 7.51
N MET A 378 -10.50 31.91 8.54
CA MET A 378 -9.29 31.12 8.73
C MET A 378 -9.02 30.22 7.52
N TRP A 379 -10.04 29.48 7.05
CA TRP A 379 -9.92 28.57 5.92
C TRP A 379 -9.54 29.29 4.62
N ASN A 380 -10.25 30.38 4.29
CA ASN A 380 -9.98 31.13 3.08
C ASN A 380 -8.55 31.69 3.09
N ASN A 381 -8.09 32.22 4.21
CA ASN A 381 -6.73 32.72 4.37
C ASN A 381 -5.69 31.60 4.22
N ALA A 382 -5.94 30.40 4.78
CA ALA A 382 -5.06 29.26 4.70
C ALA A 382 -4.96 28.69 3.26
N GLU A 383 -6.11 28.53 2.59
CA GLU A 383 -6.17 28.04 1.22
C GLU A 383 -5.50 29.01 0.24
N ASP A 384 -5.75 30.32 0.38
CA ASP A 384 -5.13 31.34 -0.47
C ASP A 384 -3.61 31.45 -0.23
N ALA A 385 -3.17 31.26 1.01
CA ALA A 385 -1.74 31.21 1.33
C ALA A 385 -1.05 30.04 0.63
N LEU A 386 -1.65 28.83 0.63
CA LEU A 386 -1.09 27.68 -0.07
C LEU A 386 -1.11 27.85 -1.59
N ARG A 387 -2.23 28.36 -2.17
CA ARG A 387 -2.28 28.66 -3.61
C ARG A 387 -1.17 29.61 -4.02
N LYS A 388 -1.00 30.69 -3.25
CA LYS A 388 0.05 31.67 -3.50
C LYS A 388 1.43 31.02 -3.50
N VAL A 389 1.76 30.26 -2.45
CA VAL A 389 3.07 29.60 -2.32
C VAL A 389 3.33 28.62 -3.47
N LEU A 390 2.37 27.78 -3.81
CA LEU A 390 2.52 26.82 -4.91
C LEU A 390 2.73 27.50 -6.26
N ASN A 391 2.00 28.59 -6.53
CA ASN A 391 2.16 29.39 -7.73
C ASN A 391 3.52 30.10 -7.78
N ASP A 392 3.98 30.69 -6.66
CA ASP A 392 5.25 31.37 -6.56
C ASP A 392 6.44 30.41 -6.73
N LEU A 393 6.27 29.15 -6.31
CA LEU A 393 7.25 28.06 -6.54
C LEU A 393 7.15 27.42 -7.94
N GLY A 394 6.14 27.78 -8.74
CA GLY A 394 5.93 27.21 -10.07
C GLY A 394 5.56 25.72 -10.05
N ILE A 395 4.90 25.25 -8.99
CA ILE A 395 4.47 23.84 -8.85
C ILE A 395 3.14 23.68 -9.58
N GLU A 396 3.08 22.73 -10.53
CA GLU A 396 1.83 22.32 -11.14
C GLU A 396 1.02 21.46 -10.16
N TYR A 397 -0.24 21.80 -9.93
CA TYR A 397 -1.13 21.07 -9.03
C TYR A 397 -2.58 21.08 -9.52
N THR A 398 -3.35 20.13 -9.01
CA THR A 398 -4.81 20.09 -9.15
C THR A 398 -5.47 20.35 -7.80
N GLU A 399 -6.67 20.94 -7.80
CA GLU A 399 -7.45 21.16 -6.57
C GLU A 399 -8.48 20.04 -6.39
N GLU A 400 -8.57 19.49 -5.18
CA GLU A 400 -9.58 18.50 -4.79
C GLU A 400 -10.33 18.99 -3.55
N ILE A 401 -11.65 19.21 -3.71
CA ILE A 401 -12.54 19.68 -2.65
C ILE A 401 -12.99 18.52 -1.78
N GLY A 402 -13.02 18.71 -0.46
CA GLY A 402 -13.45 17.69 0.50
C GLY A 402 -12.34 16.80 1.02
N GLU A 403 -11.09 16.96 0.53
CA GLU A 403 -9.97 16.10 0.88
C GLU A 403 -8.98 16.71 1.90
N ALA A 404 -9.24 17.96 2.36
CA ALA A 404 -8.42 18.61 3.39
C ALA A 404 -8.46 17.86 4.74
N ALA A 405 -7.46 18.11 5.60
CA ALA A 405 -7.55 17.74 7.01
C ALA A 405 -8.62 18.59 7.72
N PHE A 406 -9.16 18.12 8.83
CA PHE A 406 -10.21 18.87 9.56
C PHE A 406 -9.71 20.22 10.10
N TYR A 407 -8.41 20.41 10.22
CA TYR A 407 -7.75 21.59 10.79
C TYR A 407 -7.08 22.51 9.74
N GLY A 408 -7.02 22.11 8.47
CA GLY A 408 -6.42 22.98 7.46
C GLY A 408 -6.21 22.32 6.10
N PRO A 409 -5.97 23.14 5.05
CA PRO A 409 -5.67 22.66 3.70
C PRO A 409 -4.29 22.01 3.63
N LYS A 410 -4.07 21.17 2.61
CA LYS A 410 -2.83 20.44 2.47
C LYS A 410 -2.39 20.27 1.01
N LEU A 411 -1.08 20.27 0.81
CA LEU A 411 -0.46 19.73 -0.39
C LEU A 411 -0.22 18.24 -0.18
N ASP A 412 -0.86 17.42 -1.01
CA ASP A 412 -0.57 15.99 -1.12
C ASP A 412 0.28 15.73 -2.37
N VAL A 413 1.33 14.93 -2.22
CA VAL A 413 2.09 14.43 -3.34
C VAL A 413 1.75 12.97 -3.53
N ASN A 414 0.93 12.72 -4.55
CA ASN A 414 0.44 11.41 -4.89
C ASN A 414 1.41 10.73 -5.86
N VAL A 415 1.79 9.51 -5.55
CA VAL A 415 2.60 8.67 -6.44
C VAL A 415 1.72 7.67 -7.16
N LYS A 416 2.10 7.39 -8.40
CA LYS A 416 1.49 6.32 -9.17
C LYS A 416 2.44 5.12 -9.15
N PRO A 417 2.17 4.11 -8.31
CA PRO A 417 3.02 2.94 -8.24
C PRO A 417 2.96 2.14 -9.54
N ALA A 418 3.98 1.32 -9.80
CA ALA A 418 4.03 0.43 -10.95
C ALA A 418 2.83 -0.52 -11.01
N VAL A 419 2.22 -0.81 -9.86
CA VAL A 419 1.03 -1.64 -9.73
C VAL A 419 0.09 -1.05 -8.68
N GLY A 420 -1.20 -1.02 -9.00
CA GLY A 420 -2.23 -0.54 -8.07
C GLY A 420 -2.74 0.85 -8.40
N ASN A 421 -3.39 1.47 -7.42
CA ASN A 421 -3.94 2.82 -7.55
C ASN A 421 -2.95 3.84 -7.03
N GLU A 422 -3.06 5.04 -7.53
CA GLU A 422 -2.42 6.22 -6.98
C GLU A 422 -2.78 6.40 -5.49
N TYR A 423 -1.82 6.85 -4.69
CA TYR A 423 -2.01 7.19 -3.29
C TYR A 423 -1.03 8.26 -2.81
N THR A 424 -1.39 8.98 -1.77
CA THR A 424 -0.55 10.00 -1.15
C THR A 424 0.65 9.35 -0.45
N LEU A 425 1.85 9.74 -0.85
CA LEU A 425 3.10 9.33 -0.22
C LEU A 425 3.65 10.41 0.70
N SER A 426 3.70 11.65 0.24
CA SER A 426 4.18 12.80 1.02
C SER A 426 3.09 13.86 1.16
N THR A 427 3.14 14.63 2.26
CA THR A 427 2.16 15.69 2.51
C THR A 427 2.80 16.88 3.26
N CYS A 428 2.25 18.06 3.03
CA CYS A 428 2.51 19.26 3.84
C CYS A 428 1.20 20.00 4.07
N GLN A 429 0.83 20.22 5.32
CA GLN A 429 -0.47 20.74 5.74
C GLN A 429 -0.29 22.03 6.53
N LEU A 430 -1.14 23.01 6.29
CA LEU A 430 -1.13 24.29 6.99
C LEU A 430 -2.21 24.31 8.05
N ASP A 431 -1.85 24.62 9.29
CA ASP A 431 -2.72 24.53 10.45
C ASP A 431 -2.70 25.82 11.29
N PHE A 432 -3.84 26.48 11.34
CA PHE A 432 -4.11 27.63 12.23
C PHE A 432 -4.98 27.22 13.44
N CYS A 433 -5.53 26.02 13.45
CA CYS A 433 -6.55 25.57 14.39
C CYS A 433 -5.94 25.00 15.68
N LEU A 434 -5.05 23.99 15.57
CA LEU A 434 -4.50 23.31 16.75
C LEU A 434 -3.67 24.26 17.63
N PRO A 435 -2.79 25.13 17.11
CA PRO A 435 -2.06 26.07 17.95
C PRO A 435 -2.98 26.93 18.81
N ALA A 436 -4.10 27.40 18.27
CA ALA A 436 -5.08 28.17 19.01
C ALA A 436 -5.79 27.33 20.09
N LYS A 437 -6.20 26.09 19.77
CA LYS A 437 -6.84 25.16 20.73
C LYS A 437 -5.94 24.82 21.92
N PHE A 438 -4.62 24.74 21.69
CA PHE A 438 -3.63 24.51 22.74
C PHE A 438 -3.12 25.81 23.41
N ASN A 439 -3.66 26.97 23.03
CA ASN A 439 -3.23 28.29 23.52
C ASN A 439 -1.72 28.53 23.37
N LEU A 440 -1.12 28.04 22.27
CA LEU A 440 0.30 28.23 21.99
C LEU A 440 0.59 29.69 21.66
N THR A 441 1.67 30.22 22.19
CA THR A 441 2.05 31.63 21.96
C THR A 441 3.56 31.80 21.75
N TYR A 442 3.91 32.85 21.02
CA TYR A 442 5.24 33.44 21.02
C TYR A 442 5.14 34.95 21.23
N VAL A 443 6.21 35.57 21.72
CA VAL A 443 6.29 37.03 21.86
C VAL A 443 6.83 37.60 20.55
N ASP A 444 6.03 38.42 19.88
CA ASP A 444 6.40 39.07 18.62
C ASP A 444 7.25 40.32 18.83
N LYS A 445 7.71 40.94 17.73
CA LYS A 445 8.55 42.15 17.71
C LYS A 445 7.96 43.35 18.45
N ASP A 446 6.64 43.43 18.47
CA ASP A 446 5.85 44.45 19.18
C ASP A 446 5.68 44.17 20.67
N GLY A 447 6.23 43.08 21.19
CA GLY A 447 6.09 42.62 22.56
C GLY A 447 4.74 41.97 22.89
N GLN A 448 3.86 41.80 21.91
CA GLN A 448 2.57 41.13 22.08
C GLN A 448 2.71 39.62 21.91
N LYS A 449 1.87 38.88 22.63
CA LYS A 449 1.73 37.42 22.42
C LYS A 449 0.88 37.15 21.20
N LYS A 450 1.41 36.36 20.27
CA LYS A 450 0.72 35.89 19.06
C LYS A 450 0.72 34.37 18.99
N THR A 451 -0.29 33.80 18.34
CA THR A 451 -0.37 32.36 18.09
C THR A 451 0.50 32.00 16.89
N PRO A 452 1.39 30.99 16.99
CA PRO A 452 2.14 30.51 15.83
C PRO A 452 1.23 29.78 14.84
N VAL A 453 1.66 29.70 13.60
CA VAL A 453 1.10 28.79 12.58
C VAL A 453 1.91 27.50 12.60
N VAL A 454 1.29 26.37 12.29
CA VAL A 454 1.97 25.07 12.23
C VAL A 454 1.91 24.49 10.82
N LEU A 455 3.06 24.06 10.32
CA LEU A 455 3.14 23.19 9.16
C LEU A 455 3.32 21.75 9.65
N HIS A 456 2.35 20.88 9.33
CA HIS A 456 2.48 19.44 9.50
C HIS A 456 3.06 18.85 8.24
N ARG A 457 4.05 17.98 8.33
CA ARG A 457 4.58 17.35 7.14
C ARG A 457 5.02 15.90 7.34
N ALA A 458 4.85 15.10 6.32
CA ALA A 458 5.43 13.76 6.22
C ALA A 458 6.16 13.65 4.87
N ILE A 459 7.48 13.39 4.89
CA ILE A 459 8.29 13.30 3.68
C ILE A 459 8.21 11.89 3.08
N LEU A 460 8.53 10.87 3.87
CA LEU A 460 8.39 9.47 3.48
C LEU A 460 6.95 8.92 3.69
N GLY A 461 6.04 9.76 4.18
CA GLY A 461 4.76 9.28 4.71
C GLY A 461 5.01 8.39 5.92
N SER A 462 4.44 7.16 5.97
CA SER A 462 4.94 6.16 6.90
C SER A 462 6.12 5.39 6.29
N LEU A 463 7.12 5.06 7.13
CA LEU A 463 8.25 4.23 6.70
C LEU A 463 7.77 2.87 6.18
N ASP A 464 6.73 2.34 6.79
CA ASP A 464 6.05 1.10 6.41
C ASP A 464 5.55 1.16 4.95
N ARG A 465 4.74 2.18 4.63
CA ARG A 465 4.20 2.39 3.28
C ARG A 465 5.30 2.71 2.26
N PHE A 466 6.28 3.51 2.65
CA PHE A 466 7.42 3.85 1.80
C PHE A 466 8.25 2.62 1.46
N MET A 467 8.48 1.73 2.45
CA MET A 467 9.16 0.46 2.22
C MET A 467 8.34 -0.46 1.30
N ALA A 468 7.01 -0.54 1.47
CA ALA A 468 6.15 -1.27 0.53
C ALA A 468 6.31 -0.73 -0.89
N TYR A 469 6.24 0.60 -1.06
CA TYR A 469 6.42 1.27 -2.34
C TYR A 469 7.75 0.90 -3.01
N ILE A 470 8.87 1.03 -2.29
CA ILE A 470 10.19 0.72 -2.86
C ILE A 470 10.29 -0.76 -3.24
N LEU A 471 9.81 -1.68 -2.40
CA LEU A 471 9.83 -3.11 -2.69
C LEU A 471 9.03 -3.43 -3.96
N GLU A 472 7.87 -2.81 -4.15
CA GLU A 472 7.02 -2.98 -5.33
C GLU A 472 7.64 -2.37 -6.59
N GLU A 473 8.21 -1.16 -6.51
CA GLU A 473 8.88 -0.49 -7.63
C GLU A 473 10.12 -1.26 -8.11
N THR A 474 10.94 -1.70 -7.18
CA THR A 474 12.21 -2.40 -7.49
C THR A 474 12.07 -3.92 -7.67
N LYS A 475 10.87 -4.50 -7.46
CA LYS A 475 10.67 -5.96 -7.33
C LYS A 475 11.63 -6.59 -6.29
N GLY A 476 11.92 -5.85 -5.22
CA GLY A 476 12.86 -6.23 -4.18
C GLY A 476 14.34 -6.04 -4.50
N ASN A 477 14.70 -5.58 -5.71
CA ASN A 477 16.09 -5.24 -6.05
C ASN A 477 16.45 -3.89 -5.44
N LEU A 478 16.65 -3.86 -4.13
CA LEU A 478 16.96 -2.64 -3.39
C LEU A 478 18.32 -2.07 -3.81
N PRO A 479 18.49 -0.72 -3.82
CA PRO A 479 19.80 -0.10 -3.94
C PRO A 479 20.75 -0.62 -2.86
N LEU A 480 22.04 -0.72 -3.18
CA LEU A 480 23.04 -1.31 -2.29
C LEU A 480 23.01 -0.73 -0.87
N TRP A 481 22.85 0.58 -0.74
CA TRP A 481 22.81 1.24 0.57
C TRP A 481 21.60 0.85 1.44
N LEU A 482 20.48 0.39 0.82
CA LEU A 482 19.29 -0.11 1.52
C LEU A 482 19.31 -1.63 1.69
N ALA A 483 20.07 -2.38 0.89
CA ALA A 483 20.04 -3.82 0.91
C ALA A 483 20.43 -4.37 2.30
N PRO A 484 19.60 -5.24 2.93
CA PRO A 484 19.87 -5.77 4.27
C PRO A 484 21.11 -6.66 4.30
N VAL A 485 21.35 -7.40 3.22
CA VAL A 485 22.60 -8.09 2.93
C VAL A 485 23.12 -7.53 1.61
N GLN A 486 24.28 -6.89 1.64
CA GLN A 486 24.87 -6.20 0.50
C GLN A 486 25.72 -7.14 -0.36
N ALA A 487 26.37 -8.10 0.29
CA ALA A 487 27.19 -9.10 -0.36
C ALA A 487 27.03 -10.48 0.31
N MET A 488 26.86 -11.53 -0.51
CA MET A 488 26.84 -12.93 -0.04
C MET A 488 28.11 -13.63 -0.50
N ILE A 489 28.88 -14.14 0.44
CA ILE A 489 30.09 -14.93 0.19
C ILE A 489 29.70 -16.39 0.01
N LEU A 490 30.11 -16.98 -1.11
CA LEU A 490 29.75 -18.34 -1.55
C LEU A 490 31.03 -19.12 -1.88
N PRO A 491 31.68 -19.79 -0.91
CA PRO A 491 32.78 -20.70 -1.21
C PRO A 491 32.33 -21.84 -2.14
N VAL A 492 33.09 -22.15 -3.21
CA VAL A 492 32.72 -23.22 -4.15
C VAL A 492 32.72 -24.59 -3.52
N LYS A 493 33.53 -24.77 -2.47
CA LYS A 493 33.62 -25.97 -1.62
C LYS A 493 33.64 -25.58 -0.17
N ASN A 494 32.88 -26.28 0.66
CA ASN A 494 32.75 -25.99 2.09
C ASN A 494 33.64 -26.92 2.95
N ASP A 495 34.32 -27.90 2.34
CA ASP A 495 35.25 -28.83 2.96
C ASP A 495 36.73 -28.48 2.77
N ASP A 496 37.03 -27.32 2.18
CA ASP A 496 38.36 -26.80 1.93
C ASP A 496 38.74 -25.78 3.01
N GLU A 497 39.62 -26.16 3.94
CA GLU A 497 40.00 -25.33 5.10
C GLU A 497 40.65 -24.00 4.70
N GLU A 498 41.52 -24.00 3.66
CA GLU A 498 42.20 -22.79 3.20
C GLU A 498 41.24 -21.82 2.54
N LEU A 499 40.31 -22.32 1.73
CA LEU A 499 39.25 -21.53 1.10
C LEU A 499 38.30 -20.94 2.16
N ASN A 500 37.90 -21.74 3.13
CA ASN A 500 37.01 -21.27 4.22
C ASN A 500 37.70 -20.22 5.09
N ALA A 501 38.99 -20.38 5.41
CA ALA A 501 39.76 -19.37 6.13
C ALA A 501 39.80 -18.04 5.36
N TYR A 502 40.01 -18.06 4.04
CA TYR A 502 39.97 -16.85 3.23
C TYR A 502 38.57 -16.23 3.15
N ALA A 503 37.53 -17.05 3.04
CA ALA A 503 36.15 -16.58 3.03
C ALA A 503 35.78 -15.86 4.33
N HIS A 504 36.19 -16.40 5.49
CA HIS A 504 36.01 -15.75 6.79
C HIS A 504 36.85 -14.48 6.96
N ASP A 505 38.09 -14.45 6.45
CA ASP A 505 38.93 -13.24 6.43
C ASP A 505 38.24 -12.13 5.61
N LEU A 506 37.75 -12.46 4.43
CA LEU A 506 36.99 -11.50 3.59
C LEU A 506 35.70 -11.04 4.26
N PHE A 507 34.97 -11.95 4.92
CA PHE A 507 33.75 -11.63 5.67
C PHE A 507 34.06 -10.63 6.78
N GLY A 508 35.06 -10.92 7.63
CA GLY A 508 35.51 -10.00 8.67
C GLY A 508 35.95 -8.65 8.13
N TYR A 509 36.74 -8.66 7.04
CA TYR A 509 37.19 -7.43 6.38
C TYR A 509 36.02 -6.56 5.89
N LEU A 510 34.97 -7.14 5.32
CA LEU A 510 33.79 -6.41 4.88
C LEU A 510 33.00 -5.84 6.07
N LEU A 511 32.79 -6.63 7.13
CA LEU A 511 32.11 -6.18 8.35
C LEU A 511 32.84 -5.02 9.05
N ASP A 512 34.16 -5.11 9.19
CA ASP A 512 35.02 -4.06 9.80
C ASP A 512 34.92 -2.74 9.00
N ASN A 513 34.56 -2.83 7.73
CA ASN A 513 34.36 -1.69 6.85
C ASN A 513 32.88 -1.27 6.69
N ASN A 514 32.01 -1.72 7.59
CA ASN A 514 30.56 -1.44 7.62
C ASN A 514 29.80 -1.90 6.36
N ILE A 515 30.26 -2.96 5.71
CA ILE A 515 29.52 -3.63 4.64
C ILE A 515 28.70 -4.78 5.26
N ARG A 516 27.40 -4.78 5.05
CA ARG A 516 26.50 -5.86 5.50
C ARG A 516 26.70 -7.09 4.63
N ALA A 517 27.70 -7.87 4.92
CA ALA A 517 27.98 -9.13 4.26
C ALA A 517 27.39 -10.32 5.02
N ASP A 518 27.22 -11.44 4.33
CA ASP A 518 26.87 -12.73 4.92
C ASP A 518 27.66 -13.82 4.19
N ILE A 519 27.77 -15.00 4.81
CA ILE A 519 28.52 -16.13 4.25
C ILE A 519 27.65 -17.39 4.29
N ASP A 520 27.56 -18.08 3.16
CA ASP A 520 26.79 -19.33 3.05
C ASP A 520 27.72 -20.53 3.00
N GLU A 521 27.84 -21.21 4.13
CA GLU A 521 28.70 -22.39 4.34
C GLU A 521 27.91 -23.70 4.37
N ARG A 522 26.62 -23.67 4.00
CA ARG A 522 25.79 -24.88 4.03
C ARG A 522 26.36 -25.95 3.09
N ALA A 523 26.24 -27.21 3.50
CA ALA A 523 26.66 -28.37 2.70
C ALA A 523 25.73 -28.65 1.52
N GLU A 524 25.44 -27.58 0.75
CA GLU A 524 24.57 -27.59 -0.42
C GLU A 524 25.39 -27.29 -1.70
N LYS A 525 24.87 -27.71 -2.87
CA LYS A 525 25.49 -27.40 -4.16
C LYS A 525 25.56 -25.90 -4.38
N LEU A 526 26.67 -25.39 -4.89
CA LEU A 526 26.89 -23.97 -5.19
C LEU A 526 25.71 -23.37 -6.01
N GLY A 527 25.22 -24.07 -7.03
CA GLY A 527 24.11 -23.61 -7.85
C GLY A 527 22.81 -23.39 -7.07
N TYR A 528 22.54 -24.21 -6.03
CA TYR A 528 21.41 -24.06 -5.14
C TYR A 528 21.59 -22.81 -4.26
N ARG A 529 22.75 -22.64 -3.63
CA ARG A 529 23.06 -21.47 -2.79
C ARG A 529 23.02 -20.16 -3.59
N VAL A 530 23.55 -20.15 -4.81
CA VAL A 530 23.45 -19.02 -5.74
C VAL A 530 21.98 -18.69 -6.03
N ARG A 531 21.16 -19.71 -6.33
CA ARG A 531 19.72 -19.50 -6.61
C ARG A 531 18.99 -18.91 -5.41
N GLU A 532 19.23 -19.37 -4.20
CA GLU A 532 18.62 -18.81 -3.00
C GLU A 532 19.03 -17.35 -2.76
N ALA A 533 20.32 -17.03 -2.92
CA ALA A 533 20.80 -15.66 -2.84
C ALA A 533 20.16 -14.75 -3.91
N GLN A 534 19.89 -15.27 -5.10
CA GLN A 534 19.14 -14.58 -6.15
C GLN A 534 17.66 -14.35 -5.75
N VAL A 535 16.99 -15.33 -5.14
CA VAL A 535 15.62 -15.17 -4.64
C VAL A 535 15.57 -14.09 -3.54
N LYS A 536 16.57 -14.05 -2.67
CA LYS A 536 16.72 -13.03 -1.61
C LYS A 536 17.18 -11.66 -2.14
N LYS A 537 17.33 -11.50 -3.45
CA LYS A 537 17.68 -10.22 -4.10
C LYS A 537 18.98 -9.60 -3.58
N ILE A 538 19.96 -10.42 -3.23
CA ILE A 538 21.26 -9.92 -2.74
C ILE A 538 22.04 -9.29 -3.89
N PRO A 539 22.47 -8.01 -3.76
CA PRO A 539 23.08 -7.26 -4.88
C PRO A 539 24.38 -7.88 -5.42
N TYR A 540 25.26 -8.33 -4.52
CA TYR A 540 26.56 -8.88 -4.87
C TYR A 540 26.71 -10.33 -4.39
N LEU A 541 26.97 -11.24 -5.31
CA LEU A 541 27.27 -12.64 -5.04
C LEU A 541 28.77 -12.87 -5.24
N ILE A 542 29.50 -13.07 -4.16
CA ILE A 542 30.95 -13.32 -4.16
C ILE A 542 31.17 -14.82 -4.23
N ILE A 543 31.74 -15.29 -5.33
CA ILE A 543 32.04 -16.72 -5.57
C ILE A 543 33.54 -16.91 -5.40
N LEU A 544 33.93 -17.66 -4.37
CA LEU A 544 35.32 -17.88 -4.02
C LEU A 544 35.74 -19.31 -4.33
N GLY A 545 36.76 -19.45 -5.15
CA GLY A 545 37.48 -20.69 -5.39
C GLY A 545 38.93 -20.65 -4.89
N LYS A 546 39.70 -21.70 -5.15
CA LYS A 546 41.11 -21.78 -4.72
C LYS A 546 41.97 -20.66 -5.30
N GLN A 547 41.67 -20.23 -6.53
CA GLN A 547 42.43 -19.19 -7.21
C GLN A 547 42.28 -17.84 -6.46
N GLU A 548 41.05 -17.48 -6.09
CA GLU A 548 40.78 -16.25 -5.33
C GLU A 548 41.46 -16.28 -3.96
N ALA A 549 41.47 -17.42 -3.28
CA ALA A 549 42.15 -17.59 -1.99
C ALA A 549 43.67 -17.43 -2.11
N GLN A 550 44.30 -17.98 -3.19
CA GLN A 550 45.73 -17.87 -3.42
C GLN A 550 46.17 -16.48 -3.85
N ASP A 551 45.39 -15.83 -4.71
CA ASP A 551 45.71 -14.50 -5.27
C ASP A 551 45.21 -13.33 -4.39
N GLY A 552 44.42 -13.60 -3.34
CA GLY A 552 43.83 -12.58 -2.49
C GLY A 552 42.82 -11.70 -3.21
N THR A 553 42.09 -12.25 -4.19
CA THR A 553 41.14 -11.53 -5.05
C THR A 553 39.70 -11.89 -4.73
N VAL A 554 38.75 -11.10 -5.25
CA VAL A 554 37.30 -11.25 -5.10
C VAL A 554 36.68 -11.43 -6.49
N SER A 555 36.06 -12.56 -6.72
CA SER A 555 35.24 -12.81 -7.91
C SER A 555 33.78 -12.65 -7.58
N TYR A 556 33.09 -11.69 -8.19
CA TYR A 556 31.70 -11.38 -7.88
C TYR A 556 30.80 -11.35 -9.12
N ARG A 557 29.50 -11.55 -8.88
CA ARG A 557 28.40 -11.33 -9.85
C ARG A 557 27.39 -10.38 -9.28
N LEU A 558 26.82 -9.54 -10.12
CA LEU A 558 25.65 -8.72 -9.75
C LEU A 558 24.39 -9.60 -9.78
N HIS A 559 23.40 -9.21 -8.98
CA HIS A 559 22.07 -9.83 -9.02
C HIS A 559 21.53 -9.85 -10.46
N GLY A 560 20.95 -10.98 -10.86
CA GLY A 560 20.39 -11.16 -12.22
C GLY A 560 21.41 -11.33 -13.34
N GLN A 561 22.71 -11.15 -13.08
CA GLN A 561 23.75 -11.30 -14.09
C GLN A 561 24.49 -12.65 -13.96
N GLN A 562 25.02 -13.12 -15.09
CA GLN A 562 25.83 -14.35 -15.12
C GLN A 562 27.34 -14.10 -15.22
N ASN A 563 27.73 -12.92 -15.68
CA ASN A 563 29.11 -12.54 -15.84
C ASN A 563 29.79 -12.38 -14.48
N THR A 564 30.99 -12.92 -14.35
CA THR A 564 31.86 -12.80 -13.17
C THR A 564 32.94 -11.76 -13.44
N THR A 565 33.18 -10.89 -12.48
CA THR A 565 34.26 -9.90 -12.48
C THR A 565 35.19 -10.21 -11.32
N THR A 566 36.50 -10.20 -11.54
CA THR A 566 37.53 -10.45 -10.52
C THR A 566 38.34 -9.19 -10.30
N VAL A 567 38.47 -8.77 -9.06
CA VAL A 567 39.22 -7.56 -8.63
C VAL A 567 39.96 -7.85 -7.32
N SER A 568 40.83 -6.95 -6.88
CA SER A 568 41.44 -7.03 -5.54
C SER A 568 40.39 -6.74 -4.43
N LYS A 569 40.66 -7.19 -3.20
CA LYS A 569 39.80 -6.90 -2.03
C LYS A 569 39.56 -5.40 -1.85
N ASP A 570 40.60 -4.59 -2.01
CA ASP A 570 40.54 -3.14 -1.80
C ASP A 570 39.75 -2.43 -2.90
N GLU A 571 39.91 -2.84 -4.16
CA GLU A 571 39.09 -2.32 -5.28
C GLU A 571 37.60 -2.67 -5.09
N PHE A 572 37.30 -3.90 -4.67
CA PHE A 572 35.93 -4.32 -4.38
C PHE A 572 35.31 -3.45 -3.27
N LEU A 573 36.02 -3.28 -2.16
CA LEU A 573 35.57 -2.46 -1.06
C LEU A 573 35.36 -0.99 -1.47
N ALA A 574 36.30 -0.41 -2.23
CA ALA A 574 36.20 0.96 -2.71
C ALA A 574 34.98 1.17 -3.58
N MET A 575 34.69 0.21 -4.48
CA MET A 575 33.50 0.21 -5.34
C MET A 575 32.20 0.18 -4.51
N LEU A 576 32.09 -0.72 -3.52
CA LEU A 576 30.91 -0.79 -2.65
C LEU A 576 30.71 0.52 -1.86
N LYS A 577 31.78 1.06 -1.28
CA LYS A 577 31.73 2.34 -0.54
C LYS A 577 31.29 3.51 -1.41
N ASP A 578 31.77 3.60 -2.63
CA ASP A 578 31.35 4.64 -3.59
C ASP A 578 29.86 4.51 -3.94
N GLU A 579 29.40 3.28 -4.24
CA GLU A 579 27.99 3.02 -4.55
C GLU A 579 27.06 3.34 -3.37
N ILE A 580 27.46 3.01 -2.14
CA ILE A 580 26.71 3.32 -0.93
C ILE A 580 26.70 4.84 -0.69
N ALA A 581 27.84 5.52 -0.78
CA ALA A 581 27.96 6.96 -0.52
C ALA A 581 27.18 7.80 -1.53
N THR A 582 27.20 7.41 -2.79
CA THR A 582 26.46 8.08 -3.88
C THR A 582 24.99 7.71 -3.94
N LYS A 583 24.53 6.77 -3.11
CA LYS A 583 23.16 6.24 -3.11
C LYS A 583 22.69 5.81 -4.51
N LYS A 584 23.58 5.18 -5.25
CA LYS A 584 23.29 4.75 -6.61
C LYS A 584 22.08 3.85 -6.64
N LEU A 585 21.13 4.17 -7.52
CA LEU A 585 19.94 3.34 -7.72
C LEU A 585 20.31 2.00 -8.35
N SER A 586 19.61 0.94 -7.95
CA SER A 586 19.72 -0.36 -8.62
C SER A 586 19.31 -0.21 -10.08
N LYS A 587 20.10 -0.81 -11.00
CA LYS A 587 19.81 -0.81 -12.44
C LYS A 587 18.78 -1.88 -12.82
#